data_839d089f969b4d38a76e29eac89e331d
#
_entry.id   839d089f969b4d38a76e29eac89e331d
#
_cell.length_a   1.000
_cell.length_b   1.000
_cell.length_c   1.000
_cell.angle_alpha   90.00
_cell.angle_beta   90.00
_cell.angle_gamma   90.00
#
_symmetry.space_group_name_H-M   'P 1'
#
loop_
_entity.id
_entity.type
_entity.pdbx_description
1 polymer ?
#
loop_
_entity_poly.entity_id
_entity_poly.type
_entity_poly.pdbx_seq_one_letter_code
_entity_poly.pdbx_strand_id
1 'polypeptide(L)'
;VNALWQKVNREMVAKILAELEYERTLRAEPVSADYWRISMGNATWQFSATRGIWGWLHIDPDTLTTASGAAVEAENALLQLATVLEMSDAQTAEHMEDLYATLRGDMQLLQARETLDADALIHLDPDELQCLMRGHPKFIFNKGRRGWGLDALRLYAPEYRGRFRLHWVAVQRDRLVWSSDADCDINALLSSAMDDAERERFDARWQELDLDDSWLPVPLHPWQWQQKIAIHFLAQLARGEMVELGEFGDEYLAQQSLRTLTNASRR
;
A
#
# COMPACT_ATOMS: atom_id res chain seq x y z
N VAL A 1 -7.01 21.48 -5.81
CA VAL A 1 -7.37 20.11 -6.25
C VAL A 1 -7.02 19.90 -7.71
N ASN A 2 -7.39 20.78 -8.64
CA ASN A 2 -7.14 20.56 -10.07
C ASN A 2 -5.64 20.49 -10.43
N ALA A 3 -4.81 21.41 -9.91
CA ALA A 3 -3.37 21.41 -10.18
C ALA A 3 -2.68 20.15 -9.63
N LEU A 4 -3.05 19.69 -8.44
CA LEU A 4 -2.53 18.47 -7.84
C LEU A 4 -2.95 17.23 -8.64
N TRP A 5 -4.21 17.17 -9.07
CA TRP A 5 -4.71 16.11 -9.95
C TRP A 5 -3.92 16.03 -11.27
N GLN A 6 -3.72 17.17 -11.93
CA GLN A 6 -2.91 17.23 -13.15
C GLN A 6 -1.48 16.75 -12.92
N LYS A 7 -0.87 17.12 -11.79
CA LYS A 7 0.49 16.73 -11.46
C LYS A 7 0.61 15.21 -11.27
N VAL A 8 -0.26 14.59 -10.45
CA VAL A 8 -0.20 13.14 -10.25
C VAL A 8 -0.50 12.34 -11.52
N ASN A 9 -1.39 12.83 -12.39
CA ASN A 9 -1.65 12.21 -13.68
C ASN A 9 -0.40 12.24 -14.58
N ARG A 10 0.27 13.39 -14.72
CA ARG A 10 1.51 13.50 -15.50
C ARG A 10 2.61 12.61 -14.96
N GLU A 11 2.83 12.60 -13.65
CA GLU A 11 3.81 11.72 -12.99
C GLU A 11 3.47 10.24 -13.21
N MET A 12 2.21 9.85 -13.14
CA MET A 12 1.77 8.49 -13.39
C MET A 12 1.95 8.08 -14.85
N VAL A 13 1.57 8.92 -15.81
CA VAL A 13 1.78 8.64 -17.24
C VAL A 13 3.27 8.53 -17.55
N ALA A 14 4.11 9.43 -17.02
CA ALA A 14 5.56 9.36 -17.17
C ALA A 14 6.12 8.03 -16.63
N LYS A 15 5.64 7.57 -15.48
CA LYS A 15 6.00 6.28 -14.88
C LYS A 15 5.58 5.10 -15.76
N ILE A 16 4.33 5.09 -16.25
CA ILE A 16 3.82 4.05 -17.17
C ILE A 16 4.71 3.96 -18.41
N LEU A 17 4.97 5.08 -19.08
CA LEU A 17 5.75 5.12 -20.30
C LEU A 17 7.20 4.69 -20.08
N ALA A 18 7.85 5.16 -19.00
CA ALA A 18 9.23 4.82 -18.67
C ALA A 18 9.39 3.34 -18.32
N GLU A 19 8.44 2.75 -17.57
CA GLU A 19 8.50 1.34 -17.18
C GLU A 19 8.30 0.42 -18.38
N LEU A 20 7.28 0.70 -19.19
CA LEU A 20 6.97 -0.11 -20.37
C LEU A 20 8.06 0.01 -21.46
N GLU A 21 8.72 1.16 -21.54
CA GLU A 21 9.88 1.33 -22.43
C GLU A 21 11.09 0.53 -21.93
N TYR A 22 11.35 0.56 -20.63
CA TYR A 22 12.42 -0.23 -20.00
C TYR A 22 12.21 -1.74 -20.17
N GLU A 23 10.98 -2.21 -19.99
CA GLU A 23 10.60 -3.62 -20.20
C GLU A 23 10.45 -3.99 -21.70
N ARG A 24 10.74 -3.03 -22.61
CA ARG A 24 10.68 -3.22 -24.08
C ARG A 24 9.30 -3.54 -24.64
N THR A 25 8.25 -3.31 -23.87
CA THR A 25 6.87 -3.39 -24.34
C THR A 25 6.54 -2.22 -25.26
N LEU A 26 7.09 -1.05 -24.98
CA LEU A 26 7.02 0.14 -25.82
C LEU A 26 8.41 0.54 -26.31
N ARG A 27 8.45 1.40 -27.33
CA ARG A 27 9.69 1.95 -27.86
C ARG A 27 9.62 3.46 -27.89
N ALA A 28 10.59 4.10 -27.22
CA ALA A 28 10.77 5.54 -27.33
C ALA A 28 11.57 5.88 -28.61
N GLU A 29 11.06 6.83 -29.37
CA GLU A 29 11.71 7.36 -30.57
C GLU A 29 12.24 8.77 -30.28
N PRO A 30 13.52 9.05 -30.56
CA PRO A 30 14.06 10.40 -30.40
C PRO A 30 13.47 11.32 -31.47
N VAL A 31 13.02 12.50 -31.03
CA VAL A 31 12.60 13.59 -31.92
C VAL A 31 13.74 14.62 -32.04
N SER A 32 14.46 14.85 -30.95
CA SER A 32 15.71 15.65 -30.88
C SER A 32 16.63 15.09 -29.80
N ALA A 33 17.70 15.79 -29.43
CA ALA A 33 18.67 15.32 -28.43
C ALA A 33 18.01 14.93 -27.09
N ASP A 34 17.08 15.76 -26.59
CA ASP A 34 16.46 15.59 -25.28
C ASP A 34 14.92 15.44 -25.36
N TYR A 35 14.38 15.33 -26.58
CA TYR A 35 12.95 15.28 -26.81
C TYR A 35 12.56 13.97 -27.50
N TRP A 36 11.60 13.28 -26.93
CA TRP A 36 11.21 11.93 -27.27
C TRP A 36 9.71 11.81 -27.52
N ARG A 37 9.33 10.75 -28.22
CA ARG A 37 7.93 10.34 -28.34
C ARG A 37 7.76 8.85 -28.08
N ILE A 38 6.61 8.48 -27.54
CA ILE A 38 6.14 7.09 -27.41
C ILE A 38 4.72 7.02 -27.93
N SER A 39 4.45 6.03 -28.79
CA SER A 39 3.09 5.69 -29.22
C SER A 39 2.64 4.41 -28.53
N MET A 40 1.41 4.41 -28.03
CA MET A 40 0.77 3.28 -27.38
C MET A 40 -0.71 3.28 -27.75
N GLY A 41 -1.19 2.22 -28.43
CA GLY A 41 -2.53 2.20 -29.00
C GLY A 41 -2.73 3.33 -30.01
N ASN A 42 -3.78 4.12 -29.80
CA ASN A 42 -4.12 5.26 -30.65
C ASN A 42 -3.58 6.60 -30.14
N ALA A 43 -2.82 6.60 -29.06
CA ALA A 43 -2.27 7.80 -28.45
C ALA A 43 -0.76 7.89 -28.63
N THR A 44 -0.27 9.12 -28.73
CA THR A 44 1.16 9.43 -28.80
C THR A 44 1.46 10.52 -27.79
N TRP A 45 2.45 10.26 -26.95
CA TRP A 45 2.98 11.22 -25.97
C TRP A 45 4.34 11.73 -26.44
N GLN A 46 4.58 13.00 -26.15
CA GLN A 46 5.85 13.68 -26.40
C GLN A 46 6.34 14.31 -25.10
N PHE A 47 7.64 14.26 -24.85
CA PHE A 47 8.23 14.69 -23.60
C PHE A 47 9.73 14.89 -23.70
N SER A 48 10.30 15.69 -22.79
CA SER A 48 11.72 15.73 -22.55
C SER A 48 12.13 14.59 -21.62
N ALA A 49 13.24 13.94 -21.93
CA ALA A 49 13.80 12.88 -21.09
C ALA A 49 15.28 12.71 -21.26
N THR A 50 15.95 12.21 -20.22
CA THR A 50 17.34 11.76 -20.26
C THR A 50 17.41 10.25 -20.06
N ARG A 51 18.32 9.59 -20.76
CA ARG A 51 18.53 8.15 -20.60
C ARG A 51 19.65 7.90 -19.58
N GLY A 52 19.33 7.24 -18.50
CA GLY A 52 20.29 6.84 -17.48
C GLY A 52 21.23 5.73 -17.95
N ILE A 53 22.28 5.46 -17.16
CA ILE A 53 23.33 4.46 -17.46
C ILE A 53 22.80 3.02 -17.59
N TRP A 54 21.67 2.71 -16.92
CA TRP A 54 21.00 1.42 -17.00
C TRP A 54 19.94 1.35 -18.12
N GLY A 55 19.89 2.37 -18.98
CA GLY A 55 18.91 2.46 -20.07
C GLY A 55 17.53 2.98 -19.66
N TRP A 56 17.30 3.25 -18.39
CA TRP A 56 16.05 3.84 -17.88
C TRP A 56 15.83 5.24 -18.45
N LEU A 57 14.63 5.54 -18.90
CA LEU A 57 14.25 6.83 -19.44
C LEU A 57 13.66 7.71 -18.31
N HIS A 58 14.42 8.73 -17.91
CA HIS A 58 13.98 9.72 -16.93
C HIS A 58 13.15 10.78 -17.63
N ILE A 59 11.84 10.56 -17.67
CA ILE A 59 10.87 11.47 -18.29
C ILE A 59 10.61 12.64 -17.35
N ASP A 60 10.66 13.87 -17.87
CA ASP A 60 10.22 15.07 -17.16
C ASP A 60 8.69 15.19 -17.30
N PRO A 61 7.89 14.94 -16.20
CA PRO A 61 6.44 14.96 -16.27
C PRO A 61 5.86 16.32 -16.66
N ASP A 62 6.56 17.41 -16.37
CA ASP A 62 6.07 18.78 -16.65
C ASP A 62 6.10 19.10 -18.14
N THR A 63 6.95 18.41 -18.90
CA THR A 63 7.05 18.57 -20.37
C THR A 63 6.11 17.63 -21.13
N LEU A 64 5.46 16.70 -20.44
CA LEU A 64 4.64 15.66 -21.07
C LEU A 64 3.40 16.25 -21.74
N THR A 65 3.23 15.96 -23.02
CA THR A 65 2.06 16.38 -23.83
C THR A 65 1.56 15.21 -24.65
N THR A 66 0.29 15.29 -25.08
CA THR A 66 -0.26 14.39 -26.09
C THR A 66 -0.14 15.04 -27.47
N ALA A 67 0.11 14.25 -28.53
CA ALA A 67 0.18 14.76 -29.90
C ALA A 67 -1.15 15.36 -30.37
N SER A 68 -2.28 14.95 -29.79
CA SER A 68 -3.62 15.50 -30.06
C SER A 68 -3.89 16.83 -29.35
N GLY A 69 -3.05 17.25 -28.40
CA GLY A 69 -3.29 18.40 -27.52
C GLY A 69 -4.31 18.12 -26.40
N ALA A 70 -4.78 16.89 -26.25
CA ALA A 70 -5.65 16.50 -25.16
C ALA A 70 -4.91 16.54 -23.81
N ALA A 71 -5.67 16.63 -22.71
CA ALA A 71 -5.10 16.56 -21.36
C ALA A 71 -4.35 15.22 -21.16
N VAL A 72 -3.28 15.27 -20.36
CA VAL A 72 -2.52 14.08 -19.97
C VAL A 72 -3.23 13.44 -18.80
N GLU A 73 -3.93 12.34 -19.07
CA GLU A 73 -4.72 11.58 -18.10
C GLU A 73 -4.22 10.15 -18.01
N ALA A 74 -3.97 9.68 -16.79
CA ALA A 74 -3.46 8.33 -16.54
C ALA A 74 -4.50 7.25 -16.87
N GLU A 75 -5.79 7.55 -16.72
CA GLU A 75 -6.88 6.70 -17.16
C GLU A 75 -6.79 6.41 -18.65
N ASN A 76 -6.61 7.45 -19.49
CA ASN A 76 -6.46 7.27 -20.91
C ASN A 76 -5.21 6.44 -21.26
N ALA A 77 -4.09 6.67 -20.57
CA ALA A 77 -2.90 5.86 -20.76
C ALA A 77 -3.14 4.37 -20.41
N LEU A 78 -3.87 4.08 -19.34
CA LEU A 78 -4.24 2.70 -18.98
C LEU A 78 -5.15 2.06 -20.03
N LEU A 79 -6.12 2.78 -20.59
CA LEU A 79 -7.00 2.27 -21.65
C LEU A 79 -6.22 1.95 -22.94
N GLN A 80 -5.23 2.78 -23.30
CA GLN A 80 -4.34 2.49 -24.43
C GLN A 80 -3.45 1.26 -24.13
N LEU A 81 -2.95 1.15 -22.92
CA LEU A 81 -2.16 -0.01 -22.46
C LEU A 81 -3.00 -1.30 -22.52
N ALA A 82 -4.25 -1.25 -22.04
CA ALA A 82 -5.17 -2.37 -22.08
C ALA A 82 -5.39 -2.87 -23.53
N THR A 83 -5.49 -1.95 -24.48
CA THR A 83 -5.59 -2.29 -25.91
C THR A 83 -4.31 -2.97 -26.42
N VAL A 84 -3.14 -2.45 -26.08
CA VAL A 84 -1.84 -3.00 -26.54
C VAL A 84 -1.56 -4.38 -25.93
N LEU A 85 -1.96 -4.60 -24.68
CA LEU A 85 -1.77 -5.87 -23.98
C LEU A 85 -2.95 -6.84 -24.13
N GLU A 86 -3.95 -6.50 -24.94
CA GLU A 86 -5.16 -7.30 -25.16
C GLU A 86 -5.85 -7.73 -23.85
N MET A 87 -5.92 -6.79 -22.88
CA MET A 87 -6.52 -7.04 -21.60
C MET A 87 -8.04 -7.20 -21.72
N SER A 88 -8.61 -8.12 -20.95
CA SER A 88 -10.06 -8.23 -20.83
C SER A 88 -10.66 -7.04 -20.09
N ASP A 89 -11.96 -6.79 -20.26
CA ASP A 89 -12.68 -5.74 -19.54
C ASP A 89 -12.54 -5.89 -18.00
N ALA A 90 -12.57 -7.12 -17.49
CA ALA A 90 -12.39 -7.40 -16.07
C ALA A 90 -10.99 -7.01 -15.59
N GLN A 91 -9.93 -7.37 -16.31
CA GLN A 91 -8.55 -6.98 -15.99
C GLN A 91 -8.38 -5.45 -16.07
N THR A 92 -8.96 -4.82 -17.08
CA THR A 92 -8.92 -3.36 -17.23
C THR A 92 -9.61 -2.66 -16.07
N ALA A 93 -10.79 -3.14 -15.65
CA ALA A 93 -11.51 -2.60 -14.49
C ALA A 93 -10.72 -2.75 -13.19
N GLU A 94 -10.09 -3.90 -12.96
CA GLU A 94 -9.23 -4.15 -11.80
C GLU A 94 -8.02 -3.21 -11.77
N HIS A 95 -7.34 -3.02 -12.89
CA HIS A 95 -6.21 -2.10 -12.98
C HIS A 95 -6.63 -0.63 -12.90
N MET A 96 -7.85 -0.30 -13.31
CA MET A 96 -8.41 1.04 -13.13
C MET A 96 -8.63 1.35 -11.64
N GLU A 97 -9.12 0.38 -10.86
CA GLU A 97 -9.23 0.51 -9.40
C GLU A 97 -7.84 0.72 -8.76
N ASP A 98 -6.85 -0.09 -9.14
CA ASP A 98 -5.46 0.04 -8.67
C ASP A 98 -4.84 1.41 -9.05
N LEU A 99 -5.13 1.90 -10.25
CA LEU A 99 -4.71 3.22 -10.72
C LEU A 99 -5.28 4.34 -9.84
N TYR A 100 -6.59 4.37 -9.65
CA TYR A 100 -7.23 5.42 -8.85
C TYR A 100 -6.80 5.38 -7.38
N ALA A 101 -6.62 4.18 -6.80
CA ALA A 101 -6.07 4.04 -5.46
C ALA A 101 -4.64 4.62 -5.38
N THR A 102 -3.82 4.38 -6.42
CA THR A 102 -2.44 4.91 -6.48
C THR A 102 -2.43 6.42 -6.65
N LEU A 103 -3.21 6.98 -7.58
CA LEU A 103 -3.33 8.43 -7.78
C LEU A 103 -3.79 9.14 -6.50
N ARG A 104 -4.75 8.54 -5.78
CA ARG A 104 -5.22 9.07 -4.51
C ARG A 104 -4.11 9.09 -3.45
N GLY A 105 -3.37 8.00 -3.31
CA GLY A 105 -2.22 7.94 -2.39
C GLY A 105 -1.13 8.93 -2.76
N ASP A 106 -0.85 9.11 -4.06
CA ASP A 106 0.12 10.08 -4.54
C ASP A 106 -0.32 11.53 -4.30
N MET A 107 -1.62 11.84 -4.46
CA MET A 107 -2.15 13.14 -4.07
C MET A 107 -1.94 13.42 -2.58
N GLN A 108 -2.23 12.43 -1.72
CA GLN A 108 -2.02 12.54 -0.27
C GLN A 108 -0.54 12.79 0.07
N LEU A 109 0.37 12.06 -0.58
CA LEU A 109 1.81 12.26 -0.41
C LEU A 109 2.28 13.64 -0.84
N LEU A 110 1.85 14.13 -2.00
CA LEU A 110 2.25 15.45 -2.49
C LEU A 110 1.75 16.56 -1.58
N GLN A 111 0.53 16.45 -1.04
CA GLN A 111 0.01 17.38 -0.04
C GLN A 111 0.85 17.35 1.24
N ALA A 112 1.16 16.17 1.76
CA ALA A 112 1.96 16.02 2.98
C ALA A 112 3.41 16.53 2.81
N ARG A 113 3.93 16.57 1.59
CA ARG A 113 5.29 17.03 1.26
C ARG A 113 5.36 18.49 0.80
N GLU A 114 4.24 19.17 0.65
CA GLU A 114 4.18 20.53 0.05
C GLU A 114 5.06 21.53 0.80
N THR A 115 5.21 21.39 2.11
CA THR A 115 6.00 22.28 2.97
C THR A 115 7.39 21.73 3.31
N LEU A 116 7.76 20.54 2.81
CA LEU A 116 9.02 19.87 3.14
C LEU A 116 10.01 20.01 1.98
N ASP A 117 11.16 20.58 2.27
CA ASP A 117 12.31 20.57 1.38
C ASP A 117 13.20 19.34 1.61
N ALA A 118 14.30 19.25 0.85
CA ALA A 118 15.24 18.13 0.96
C ALA A 118 15.92 18.05 2.34
N ASP A 119 16.23 19.21 2.93
CA ASP A 119 16.83 19.28 4.26
C ASP A 119 15.87 18.81 5.35
N ALA A 120 14.60 19.22 5.29
CA ALA A 120 13.58 18.77 6.22
C ALA A 120 13.39 17.25 6.13
N LEU A 121 13.41 16.66 4.93
CA LEU A 121 13.27 15.21 4.73
C LEU A 121 14.43 14.41 5.34
N ILE A 122 15.67 14.92 5.32
CA ILE A 122 16.85 14.24 5.89
C ILE A 122 16.76 14.14 7.41
N HIS A 123 16.12 15.11 8.06
CA HIS A 123 16.00 15.19 9.51
C HIS A 123 14.73 14.55 10.10
N LEU A 124 13.85 14.00 9.25
CA LEU A 124 12.67 13.28 9.72
C LEU A 124 13.06 11.97 10.42
N ASP A 125 12.28 11.63 11.43
CA ASP A 125 12.30 10.29 11.99
C ASP A 125 12.06 9.24 10.88
N PRO A 126 12.77 8.09 10.87
CA PRO A 126 12.61 7.05 9.87
C PRO A 126 11.16 6.59 9.64
N ASP A 127 10.37 6.52 10.72
CA ASP A 127 8.97 6.10 10.62
C ASP A 127 8.08 7.18 9.98
N GLU A 128 8.42 8.45 10.15
CA GLU A 128 7.76 9.54 9.45
C GLU A 128 8.20 9.63 7.99
N LEU A 129 9.50 9.47 7.73
CA LEU A 129 10.05 9.49 6.39
C LEU A 129 9.42 8.39 5.53
N GLN A 130 9.29 7.16 6.05
CA GLN A 130 8.68 6.06 5.32
C GLN A 130 7.23 6.34 4.89
N CYS A 131 6.47 7.10 5.67
CA CYS A 131 5.11 7.51 5.34
C CYS A 131 5.06 8.49 4.15
N LEU A 132 6.18 9.15 3.85
CA LEU A 132 6.33 10.11 2.76
C LEU A 132 6.99 9.52 1.52
N MET A 133 7.37 8.24 1.53
CA MET A 133 7.98 7.58 0.37
C MET A 133 6.94 7.27 -0.70
N ARG A 134 7.35 7.38 -1.96
CA ARG A 134 6.49 7.09 -3.12
C ARG A 134 6.19 5.60 -3.33
N GLY A 135 6.80 4.72 -2.53
CA GLY A 135 6.69 3.28 -2.68
C GLY A 135 7.64 2.73 -3.76
N HIS A 136 7.37 1.54 -4.26
CA HIS A 136 8.24 0.86 -5.21
C HIS A 136 8.34 1.63 -6.53
N PRO A 137 9.55 2.02 -6.98
CA PRO A 137 9.72 2.91 -8.14
C PRO A 137 9.24 2.28 -9.45
N LYS A 138 9.44 0.98 -9.65
CA LYS A 138 9.11 0.27 -10.89
C LYS A 138 7.69 -0.30 -10.93
N PHE A 139 7.07 -0.51 -9.79
CA PHE A 139 5.71 -1.01 -9.76
C PHE A 139 4.72 0.12 -10.03
N ILE A 140 4.07 0.11 -11.20
CA ILE A 140 3.25 1.22 -11.69
C ILE A 140 2.15 1.57 -10.69
N PHE A 141 1.32 0.61 -10.32
CA PHE A 141 0.19 0.81 -9.38
C PHE A 141 0.57 0.42 -7.96
N ASN A 142 1.67 0.98 -7.45
CA ASN A 142 2.28 0.57 -6.18
C ASN A 142 1.46 0.88 -4.92
N LYS A 143 0.33 1.56 -5.06
CA LYS A 143 -0.66 1.82 -4.00
C LYS A 143 -2.04 1.25 -4.34
N GLY A 144 -2.11 0.35 -5.33
CA GLY A 144 -3.30 -0.47 -5.57
C GLY A 144 -3.58 -1.33 -4.35
N ARG A 145 -4.72 -1.14 -3.70
CA ARG A 145 -5.14 -1.83 -2.48
C ARG A 145 -6.59 -2.22 -2.64
N ARG A 146 -6.79 -3.29 -3.38
CA ARG A 146 -8.13 -3.79 -3.73
C ARG A 146 -8.96 -4.07 -2.48
N GLY A 147 -10.20 -3.63 -2.48
CA GLY A 147 -11.12 -3.77 -1.38
C GLY A 147 -10.91 -2.79 -0.21
N TRP A 148 -10.03 -1.79 -0.37
CA TRP A 148 -9.86 -0.74 0.63
C TRP A 148 -10.73 0.47 0.30
N GLY A 149 -11.74 0.72 1.13
CA GLY A 149 -12.48 1.97 1.15
C GLY A 149 -11.69 3.10 1.82
N LEU A 150 -12.28 4.30 1.86
CA LEU A 150 -11.63 5.49 2.41
C LEU A 150 -11.18 5.34 3.86
N ASP A 151 -11.98 4.67 4.69
CA ASP A 151 -11.66 4.48 6.11
C ASP A 151 -10.48 3.52 6.28
N ALA A 152 -10.42 2.43 5.50
CA ALA A 152 -9.27 1.54 5.49
C ALA A 152 -7.99 2.26 5.03
N LEU A 153 -8.07 3.12 4.00
CA LEU A 153 -6.94 3.94 3.57
C LEU A 153 -6.45 4.87 4.67
N ARG A 154 -7.37 5.57 5.36
CA ARG A 154 -7.02 6.51 6.44
C ARG A 154 -6.37 5.82 7.63
N LEU A 155 -6.83 4.62 7.97
CA LEU A 155 -6.34 3.89 9.13
C LEU A 155 -5.06 3.09 8.83
N TYR A 156 -4.96 2.47 7.66
CA TYR A 156 -3.96 1.44 7.41
C TYR A 156 -2.96 1.77 6.30
N ALA A 157 -3.16 2.85 5.55
CA ALA A 157 -2.21 3.24 4.53
C ALA A 157 -1.12 4.17 5.10
N PRO A 158 0.18 3.88 4.86
CA PRO A 158 1.28 4.65 5.44
C PRO A 158 1.23 6.13 5.07
N GLU A 159 0.82 6.50 3.86
CA GLU A 159 0.70 7.88 3.41
C GLU A 159 -0.35 8.71 4.15
N TYR A 160 -1.25 8.06 4.91
CA TYR A 160 -2.22 8.73 5.79
C TYR A 160 -1.75 8.77 7.25
N ARG A 161 -0.66 8.08 7.60
CA ARG A 161 -0.11 8.02 8.96
C ARG A 161 -1.11 7.54 10.01
N GLY A 162 -2.07 6.72 9.60
CA GLY A 162 -3.07 6.14 10.50
C GLY A 162 -2.40 5.23 11.51
N ARG A 163 -2.91 5.23 12.74
CA ARG A 163 -2.48 4.35 13.81
C ARG A 163 -3.62 3.44 14.18
N PHE A 164 -3.31 2.18 14.47
CA PHE A 164 -4.30 1.18 14.84
C PHE A 164 -3.70 0.16 15.80
N ARG A 165 -4.56 -0.48 16.57
CA ARG A 165 -4.19 -1.61 17.43
C ARG A 165 -4.44 -2.92 16.70
N LEU A 166 -3.75 -3.98 17.11
CA LEU A 166 -4.00 -5.31 16.56
C LEU A 166 -5.33 -5.84 17.11
N HIS A 167 -6.03 -6.58 16.26
CA HIS A 167 -7.20 -7.33 16.65
C HIS A 167 -6.76 -8.73 17.10
N TRP A 168 -7.24 -9.17 18.24
CA TRP A 168 -6.84 -10.46 18.82
C TRP A 168 -8.00 -11.45 18.80
N VAL A 169 -7.66 -12.70 18.55
CA VAL A 169 -8.55 -13.84 18.67
C VAL A 169 -7.89 -14.92 19.52
N ALA A 170 -8.67 -15.70 20.22
CA ALA A 170 -8.21 -16.95 20.82
C ALA A 170 -8.58 -18.11 19.91
N VAL A 171 -7.65 -19.05 19.67
CA VAL A 171 -7.86 -20.23 18.85
C VAL A 171 -7.45 -21.46 19.63
N GLN A 172 -8.24 -22.54 19.58
CA GLN A 172 -7.89 -23.80 20.20
C GLN A 172 -6.58 -24.36 19.62
N ARG A 173 -5.64 -24.80 20.49
CA ARG A 173 -4.31 -25.26 20.09
C ARG A 173 -4.34 -26.39 19.08
N ASP A 174 -5.28 -27.32 19.19
CA ASP A 174 -5.44 -28.46 18.30
C ASP A 174 -5.96 -28.07 16.90
N ARG A 175 -6.40 -26.82 16.73
CA ARG A 175 -6.86 -26.24 15.47
C ARG A 175 -5.82 -25.38 14.76
N LEU A 176 -4.69 -25.12 15.42
CA LEU A 176 -3.59 -24.33 14.87
C LEU A 176 -2.44 -25.22 14.42
N VAL A 177 -1.97 -24.97 13.19
CA VAL A 177 -0.66 -25.42 12.76
C VAL A 177 0.32 -24.31 13.11
N TRP A 178 1.13 -24.57 14.12
CA TRP A 178 2.12 -23.62 14.63
C TRP A 178 3.52 -23.97 14.15
N SER A 179 4.23 -22.99 13.65
CA SER A 179 5.66 -23.10 13.35
C SER A 179 6.37 -21.86 13.90
N SER A 180 7.29 -22.04 14.81
CA SER A 180 8.13 -20.97 15.37
C SER A 180 9.56 -21.48 15.54
N ASP A 181 10.50 -20.55 15.68
CA ASP A 181 11.80 -20.90 16.26
C ASP A 181 11.60 -21.45 17.66
N ALA A 182 12.49 -22.34 18.09
CA ALA A 182 12.33 -23.25 19.23
C ALA A 182 11.93 -22.60 20.56
N ASP A 183 12.10 -21.28 20.70
CA ASP A 183 11.93 -20.54 21.95
C ASP A 183 10.86 -19.43 21.89
N CYS A 184 9.86 -19.52 20.99
CA CYS A 184 8.79 -18.53 20.95
C CYS A 184 7.87 -18.70 22.18
N ASP A 185 8.13 -17.90 23.22
CA ASP A 185 7.26 -17.79 24.38
C ASP A 185 6.12 -16.79 24.11
N ILE A 186 4.88 -17.29 24.26
CA ILE A 186 3.68 -16.47 24.09
C ILE A 186 3.65 -15.30 25.08
N ASN A 187 4.14 -15.48 26.30
CA ASN A 187 4.22 -14.39 27.26
C ASN A 187 5.21 -13.32 26.82
N ALA A 188 6.34 -13.70 26.22
CA ALA A 188 7.28 -12.75 25.62
C ALA A 188 6.62 -11.99 24.44
N LEU A 189 5.85 -12.68 23.60
CA LEU A 189 5.08 -12.04 22.53
C LEU A 189 4.09 -11.02 23.07
N LEU A 190 3.28 -11.39 24.06
CA LEU A 190 2.28 -10.49 24.67
C LEU A 190 2.97 -9.29 25.33
N SER A 191 4.08 -9.52 26.07
CA SER A 191 4.86 -8.44 26.70
C SER A 191 5.52 -7.49 25.67
N SER A 192 5.82 -7.98 24.46
CA SER A 192 6.33 -7.15 23.38
C SER A 192 5.27 -6.32 22.68
N ALA A 193 4.01 -6.72 22.78
CA ALA A 193 2.87 -6.13 22.08
C ALA A 193 1.98 -5.26 22.98
N MET A 194 2.15 -5.32 24.30
CA MET A 194 1.27 -4.67 25.28
C MET A 194 2.11 -4.10 26.44
N ASP A 195 1.72 -2.93 26.94
CA ASP A 195 2.17 -2.46 28.24
C ASP A 195 1.42 -3.19 29.38
N ASP A 196 1.80 -2.90 30.64
CA ASP A 196 1.23 -3.60 31.80
C ASP A 196 -0.29 -3.36 31.92
N ALA A 197 -0.76 -2.16 31.62
CA ALA A 197 -2.19 -1.82 31.71
C ALA A 197 -3.02 -2.52 30.61
N GLU A 198 -2.51 -2.55 29.38
CA GLU A 198 -3.14 -3.27 28.29
C GLU A 198 -3.09 -4.79 28.53
N ARG A 199 -2.01 -5.30 29.13
CA ARG A 199 -1.89 -6.70 29.50
C ARG A 199 -2.94 -7.09 30.56
N GLU A 200 -3.15 -6.26 31.58
CA GLU A 200 -4.21 -6.49 32.59
C GLU A 200 -5.61 -6.52 31.93
N ARG A 201 -5.88 -5.62 30.98
CA ARG A 201 -7.14 -5.65 30.23
C ARG A 201 -7.30 -6.90 29.38
N PHE A 202 -6.23 -7.34 28.73
CA PHE A 202 -6.21 -8.56 27.93
C PHE A 202 -6.45 -9.80 28.79
N ASP A 203 -5.75 -9.92 29.93
CA ASP A 203 -5.88 -11.03 30.86
C ASP A 203 -7.27 -11.08 31.50
N ALA A 204 -7.88 -9.92 31.81
CA ALA A 204 -9.26 -9.83 32.28
C ALA A 204 -10.25 -10.35 31.22
N ARG A 205 -10.05 -9.99 29.93
CA ARG A 205 -10.88 -10.50 28.83
C ARG A 205 -10.73 -12.00 28.63
N TRP A 206 -9.51 -12.51 28.78
CA TRP A 206 -9.19 -13.94 28.71
C TRP A 206 -9.93 -14.73 29.79
N GLN A 207 -9.94 -14.22 31.03
CA GLN A 207 -10.66 -14.79 32.18
C GLN A 207 -12.18 -14.69 32.02
N GLU A 208 -12.70 -13.55 31.54
CA GLU A 208 -14.14 -13.38 31.28
C GLU A 208 -14.71 -14.45 30.34
N LEU A 209 -13.90 -14.87 29.36
CA LEU A 209 -14.26 -15.87 28.37
C LEU A 209 -13.94 -17.31 28.81
N ASP A 210 -13.48 -17.51 30.04
CA ASP A 210 -13.11 -18.82 30.63
C ASP A 210 -12.12 -19.61 29.75
N LEU A 211 -11.12 -18.90 29.18
CA LEU A 211 -10.11 -19.49 28.32
C LEU A 211 -8.93 -20.01 29.16
N ASP A 212 -8.53 -21.24 28.91
CA ASP A 212 -7.43 -21.92 29.61
C ASP A 212 -6.19 -22.12 28.69
N ASP A 213 -5.24 -22.93 29.14
CA ASP A 213 -3.98 -23.22 28.40
C ASP A 213 -4.18 -24.01 27.09
N SER A 214 -5.39 -24.49 26.83
CA SER A 214 -5.75 -25.12 25.53
C SER A 214 -5.97 -24.10 24.42
N TRP A 215 -5.96 -22.82 24.73
CA TRP A 215 -6.12 -21.72 23.78
C TRP A 215 -4.82 -20.98 23.51
N LEU A 216 -4.72 -20.41 22.31
CA LEU A 216 -3.62 -19.54 21.90
C LEU A 216 -4.14 -18.18 21.44
N PRO A 217 -3.56 -17.08 21.94
CA PRO A 217 -3.83 -15.75 21.41
C PRO A 217 -3.13 -15.55 20.06
N VAL A 218 -3.87 -15.06 19.08
CA VAL A 218 -3.37 -14.79 17.73
C VAL A 218 -3.65 -13.34 17.38
N PRO A 219 -2.61 -12.52 17.16
CA PRO A 219 -2.76 -11.14 16.70
C PRO A 219 -3.06 -11.11 15.19
N LEU A 220 -3.99 -10.27 14.81
CA LEU A 220 -4.44 -10.08 13.44
C LEU A 220 -4.41 -8.59 13.09
N HIS A 221 -4.13 -8.28 11.84
CA HIS A 221 -4.38 -6.95 11.33
C HIS A 221 -5.90 -6.67 11.32
N PRO A 222 -6.41 -5.52 11.85
CA PRO A 222 -7.85 -5.27 11.94
C PRO A 222 -8.58 -5.40 10.60
N TRP A 223 -7.97 -4.95 9.50
CA TRP A 223 -8.54 -5.12 8.18
C TRP A 223 -8.67 -6.60 7.78
N GLN A 224 -7.65 -7.43 8.09
CA GLN A 224 -7.74 -8.89 7.84
C GLN A 224 -8.86 -9.53 8.64
N TRP A 225 -9.01 -9.16 9.92
CA TRP A 225 -10.11 -9.62 10.74
C TRP A 225 -11.45 -9.33 10.07
N GLN A 226 -11.72 -8.06 9.77
CA GLN A 226 -13.00 -7.61 9.24
C GLN A 226 -13.33 -8.15 7.86
N GLN A 227 -12.35 -8.18 6.96
CA GLN A 227 -12.58 -8.45 5.53
C GLN A 227 -12.35 -9.91 5.14
N LYS A 228 -11.67 -10.68 5.98
CA LYS A 228 -11.25 -12.05 5.64
C LYS A 228 -11.58 -13.04 6.76
N ILE A 229 -10.95 -12.88 7.91
CA ILE A 229 -10.92 -13.94 8.94
C ILE A 229 -12.33 -14.17 9.52
N ALA A 230 -13.02 -13.12 9.95
CA ALA A 230 -14.37 -13.24 10.52
C ALA A 230 -15.39 -13.88 9.56
N ILE A 231 -15.17 -13.75 8.25
CA ILE A 231 -16.04 -14.32 7.21
C ILE A 231 -15.62 -15.75 6.89
N HIS A 232 -14.34 -16.00 6.61
CA HIS A 232 -13.84 -17.30 6.16
C HIS A 232 -13.87 -18.34 7.27
N PHE A 233 -13.71 -17.91 8.54
CA PHE A 233 -13.73 -18.78 9.73
C PHE A 233 -15.03 -18.69 10.52
N LEU A 234 -16.12 -18.26 9.88
CA LEU A 234 -17.44 -18.18 10.52
C LEU A 234 -17.88 -19.51 11.18
N ALA A 235 -17.57 -20.63 10.55
CA ALA A 235 -17.92 -21.94 11.10
C ALA A 235 -17.14 -22.26 12.38
N GLN A 236 -15.87 -21.89 12.47
CA GLN A 236 -15.03 -22.05 13.66
C GLN A 236 -15.51 -21.13 14.80
N LEU A 237 -15.84 -19.88 14.46
CA LEU A 237 -16.45 -18.93 15.41
C LEU A 237 -17.78 -19.48 15.96
N ALA A 238 -18.65 -19.96 15.08
CA ALA A 238 -19.96 -20.49 15.48
C ALA A 238 -19.87 -21.76 16.34
N ARG A 239 -18.81 -22.56 16.16
CA ARG A 239 -18.58 -23.77 16.98
C ARG A 239 -17.76 -23.49 18.24
N GLY A 240 -17.33 -22.26 18.46
CA GLY A 240 -16.50 -21.93 19.61
C GLY A 240 -15.08 -22.51 19.53
N GLU A 241 -14.55 -22.78 18.34
CA GLU A 241 -13.17 -23.21 18.10
C GLU A 241 -12.22 -22.01 17.95
N MET A 242 -12.79 -20.84 17.72
CA MET A 242 -12.18 -19.52 17.67
C MET A 242 -13.07 -18.53 18.41
N VAL A 243 -12.49 -17.64 19.19
CA VAL A 243 -13.21 -16.62 19.98
C VAL A 243 -12.60 -15.26 19.75
N GLU A 244 -13.43 -14.25 19.53
CA GLU A 244 -13.00 -12.87 19.38
C GLU A 244 -12.65 -12.26 20.74
N LEU A 245 -11.43 -11.73 20.87
CA LEU A 245 -11.00 -11.02 22.07
C LEU A 245 -11.22 -9.51 21.95
N GLY A 246 -11.00 -8.93 20.76
CA GLY A 246 -11.09 -7.51 20.48
C GLY A 246 -9.74 -6.87 20.19
N GLU A 247 -9.68 -5.55 20.27
CA GLU A 247 -8.46 -4.78 20.01
C GLU A 247 -7.71 -4.52 21.33
N PHE A 248 -6.43 -4.93 21.34
CA PHE A 248 -5.56 -4.79 22.50
C PHE A 248 -4.12 -4.44 22.08
N GLY A 249 -3.38 -3.87 23.01
CA GLY A 249 -1.97 -3.65 22.93
C GLY A 249 -1.58 -2.28 22.38
N ASP A 250 -0.35 -2.20 21.96
CA ASP A 250 0.27 -0.98 21.44
C ASP A 250 -0.37 -0.53 20.13
N GLU A 251 -0.18 0.75 19.82
CA GLU A 251 -0.52 1.27 18.49
C GLU A 251 0.57 0.95 17.48
N TYR A 252 0.16 0.65 16.28
CA TYR A 252 1.02 0.33 15.15
C TYR A 252 0.80 1.29 13.99
N LEU A 253 1.87 1.52 13.24
CA LEU A 253 1.90 2.26 12.00
C LEU A 253 2.22 1.28 10.85
N ALA A 254 1.48 1.36 9.76
CA ALA A 254 1.76 0.55 8.59
C ALA A 254 3.07 1.01 7.91
N GLN A 255 3.89 0.05 7.52
CA GLN A 255 5.07 0.31 6.68
C GLN A 255 4.70 0.28 5.19
N GLN A 256 5.57 0.81 4.34
CA GLN A 256 5.36 0.84 2.89
C GLN A 256 5.11 -0.54 2.27
N SER A 257 5.71 -1.59 2.82
CA SER A 257 5.48 -2.96 2.36
C SER A 257 4.08 -3.50 2.71
N LEU A 258 3.37 -2.90 3.67
CA LEU A 258 2.12 -3.39 4.28
C LEU A 258 2.20 -4.82 4.88
N ARG A 259 3.36 -5.44 4.84
CA ARG A 259 3.61 -6.80 5.40
C ARG A 259 4.13 -6.74 6.83
N THR A 260 4.68 -5.60 7.20
CA THR A 260 5.27 -5.33 8.51
C THR A 260 4.67 -4.06 9.09
N LEU A 261 4.69 -3.99 10.40
CA LEU A 261 4.18 -2.87 11.17
C LEU A 261 5.29 -2.31 12.04
N THR A 262 5.27 -1.00 12.27
CA THR A 262 6.13 -0.36 13.28
C THR A 262 5.31 -0.14 14.53
N ASN A 263 5.82 -0.58 15.69
CA ASN A 263 5.21 -0.24 16.97
C ASN A 263 5.39 1.26 17.22
N ALA A 264 4.30 2.00 17.25
CA ALA A 264 4.31 3.46 17.43
C ALA A 264 4.29 3.90 18.90
N SER A 265 4.00 2.98 19.84
CA SER A 265 3.94 3.25 21.28
C SER A 265 5.28 3.05 21.96
N ARG A 266 6.16 2.19 21.43
CA ARG A 266 7.45 1.84 22.01
C ARG A 266 8.58 2.23 21.07
N ARG A 267 9.16 3.39 21.28
CA ARG A 267 10.33 3.90 20.58
C ARG A 267 11.52 4.04 21.50
#